data_9a133fe57b001e5a5c888ad362e942f3
#
_entry.id   9a133fe57b001e5a5c888ad362e942f3
#
_cell.length_a   1.000
_cell.length_b   1.000
_cell.length_c   1.000
_cell.angle_alpha   90.00
_cell.angle_beta   90.00
_cell.angle_gamma   90.00
#
_symmetry.space_group_name_H-M   'P 1'
#
loop_
_entity.id
_entity.type
_entity.pdbx_description
1 polymer ?
#
loop_
_entity_poly.entity_id
_entity_poly.type
_entity_poly.pdbx_seq_one_letter_code
_entity_poly.pdbx_strand_id
1 'polypeptide(L)'
;LPVAPIQGDELIIEYQEPAKTAFSGKLAVGEVNHGYRNLRLSEPQPDFAAFRCMPVIACYQDSTTRYDAIERSVVLMIINGTTGCTGTLVNNTANDGKPYLLTASHCLNNQFQIKNPDYEEVAGNIVCYFNYNSPQCSPVEPGHTDQTIASAHFRAVNESTDMALLELQDTPPADYRAYYAGWNALDAGTAPYTCIHHPGGSLKRLNLAEGNVE
;
A
#
# COMPACT_ATOMS: atom_id res chain seq x y z
N LEU A 1 13.26 -6.84 9.18
CA LEU A 1 12.11 -5.96 9.27
C LEU A 1 12.40 -4.73 8.44
N PRO A 2 11.60 -4.41 7.41
CA PRO A 2 11.78 -3.21 6.61
C PRO A 2 11.43 -1.97 7.44
N VAL A 3 12.05 -0.86 7.09
CA VAL A 3 11.80 0.45 7.70
C VAL A 3 11.27 1.38 6.62
N ALA A 4 10.27 2.20 6.97
CA ALA A 4 9.77 3.23 6.07
C ALA A 4 10.89 4.16 5.61
N PRO A 5 10.85 4.70 4.36
CA PRO A 5 11.86 5.63 3.88
C PRO A 5 12.08 6.80 4.84
N ILE A 6 13.35 7.05 5.16
CA ILE A 6 13.78 8.12 6.03
C ILE A 6 14.41 9.21 5.17
N GLN A 7 14.01 10.46 5.37
CA GLN A 7 14.55 11.62 4.66
C GLN A 7 15.90 12.02 5.26
N GLY A 8 16.88 12.25 4.41
CA GLY A 8 18.20 12.73 4.80
C GLY A 8 19.35 11.85 4.32
N ASP A 9 20.56 12.34 4.52
CA ASP A 9 21.79 11.65 4.11
C ASP A 9 22.43 10.84 5.25
N GLU A 10 21.87 10.93 6.44
CA GLU A 10 22.33 10.22 7.64
C GLU A 10 21.19 9.50 8.31
N LEU A 11 21.48 8.29 8.79
CA LEU A 11 20.55 7.44 9.54
C LEU A 11 21.24 7.01 10.84
N ILE A 12 20.55 7.21 11.97
CA ILE A 12 21.00 6.70 13.26
C ILE A 12 20.07 5.54 13.65
N ILE A 13 20.65 4.38 13.88
CA ILE A 13 19.94 3.21 14.38
C ILE A 13 20.26 3.07 15.87
N GLU A 14 19.24 3.19 16.71
CA GLU A 14 19.34 2.96 18.14
C GLU A 14 18.78 1.58 18.49
N TYR A 15 19.58 0.77 19.16
CA TYR A 15 19.15 -0.51 19.72
C TYR A 15 19.13 -0.44 21.25
N GLN A 16 17.98 -0.63 21.83
CA GLN A 16 17.80 -0.65 23.28
C GLN A 16 17.51 -2.07 23.77
N GLU A 17 18.32 -2.55 24.68
CA GLU A 17 18.17 -3.86 25.29
C GLU A 17 17.69 -3.73 26.74
N PRO A 18 16.67 -4.46 27.17
CA PRO A 18 16.25 -4.48 28.56
C PRO A 18 17.38 -4.96 29.49
N ALA A 19 17.50 -4.39 30.70
CA ALA A 19 18.58 -4.67 31.61
C ALA A 19 18.68 -6.14 32.10
N LYS A 20 17.64 -6.95 31.87
CA LYS A 20 17.59 -8.38 32.18
C LYS A 20 17.03 -9.14 31.02
N THR A 21 17.89 -9.59 30.10
CA THR A 21 17.54 -10.46 28.97
C THR A 21 18.17 -11.84 29.18
N ALA A 22 17.48 -12.87 28.70
CA ALA A 22 18.00 -14.24 28.71
C ALA A 22 19.15 -14.44 27.69
N PHE A 23 19.24 -13.55 26.70
CA PHE A 23 20.26 -13.51 25.65
C PHE A 23 20.41 -12.09 25.11
N SER A 24 21.61 -11.73 24.67
CA SER A 24 21.83 -10.45 24.00
C SER A 24 21.30 -10.49 22.58
N GLY A 25 20.56 -9.48 22.19
CA GLY A 25 20.10 -9.29 20.83
C GLY A 25 21.25 -9.02 19.86
N LYS A 26 21.05 -9.33 18.61
CA LYS A 26 21.97 -8.97 17.53
C LYS A 26 21.21 -8.13 16.51
N LEU A 27 21.70 -6.93 16.24
CA LEU A 27 21.21 -6.10 15.15
C LEU A 27 22.10 -6.33 13.93
N ALA A 28 21.48 -6.62 12.80
CA ALA A 28 22.16 -6.70 11.51
C ALA A 28 21.37 -5.87 10.50
N VAL A 29 22.07 -5.00 9.77
CA VAL A 29 21.49 -4.28 8.62
C VAL A 29 21.73 -5.18 7.41
N GLY A 30 20.66 -5.71 6.81
CA GLY A 30 20.71 -6.59 5.66
C GLY A 30 20.93 -5.81 4.36
N GLU A 31 20.20 -4.72 4.19
CA GLU A 31 20.24 -3.91 2.96
C GLU A 31 19.93 -2.44 3.28
N VAL A 32 20.55 -1.55 2.53
CA VAL A 32 20.24 -0.10 2.54
C VAL A 32 19.93 0.34 1.12
N ASN A 33 18.69 0.74 0.87
CA ASN A 33 18.26 1.29 -0.41
C ASN A 33 18.38 2.82 -0.38
N HIS A 34 19.31 3.39 -1.15
CA HIS A 34 19.44 4.82 -1.29
C HIS A 34 18.56 5.35 -2.43
N GLY A 35 17.52 6.07 -2.08
CA GLY A 35 16.60 6.70 -3.03
C GLY A 35 17.24 7.94 -3.67
N TYR A 36 17.82 7.83 -4.86
CA TYR A 36 18.32 8.96 -5.64
C TYR A 36 17.23 9.66 -6.46
N ARG A 37 16.07 9.08 -6.55
CA ARG A 37 14.83 9.71 -7.02
C ARG A 37 13.82 9.65 -5.89
N ASN A 38 13.33 10.82 -5.48
CA ASN A 38 12.29 10.88 -4.47
C ASN A 38 11.20 9.85 -4.80
N LEU A 39 10.88 8.98 -3.86
CA LEU A 39 9.65 8.20 -3.89
C LEU A 39 8.41 9.13 -3.85
N ARG A 40 8.63 10.42 -4.09
CA ARG A 40 7.64 11.51 -4.16
C ARG A 40 6.66 11.56 -2.99
N LEU A 41 7.07 10.96 -1.87
CA LEU A 41 6.25 10.90 -0.67
C LEU A 41 6.07 12.27 0.00
N SER A 42 6.96 13.22 -0.27
CA SER A 42 6.98 14.51 0.43
C SER A 42 6.87 15.75 -0.47
N GLU A 43 6.85 15.59 -1.79
CA GLU A 43 6.75 16.74 -2.69
C GLU A 43 5.36 16.82 -3.36
N PRO A 44 4.87 18.05 -3.63
CA PRO A 44 3.67 18.21 -4.44
C PRO A 44 3.86 17.46 -5.75
N GLN A 45 2.97 16.52 -6.04
CA GLN A 45 3.04 15.75 -7.28
C GLN A 45 2.89 16.70 -8.46
N PRO A 46 3.87 16.83 -9.36
CA PRO A 46 3.66 17.60 -10.56
C PRO A 46 2.46 17.01 -11.30
N ASP A 47 1.66 17.89 -11.87
CA ASP A 47 0.48 17.53 -12.65
C ASP A 47 0.94 16.83 -13.94
N PHE A 48 1.33 15.55 -13.83
CA PHE A 48 1.71 14.78 -15.00
C PHE A 48 0.52 14.68 -15.94
N ALA A 49 0.75 14.99 -17.20
CA ALA A 49 -0.26 14.82 -18.23
C ALA A 49 -0.93 13.42 -18.21
N ALA A 50 -0.18 12.39 -17.77
CA ALA A 50 -0.68 11.04 -17.56
C ALA A 50 -1.77 10.92 -16.48
N PHE A 51 -1.86 11.87 -15.53
CA PHE A 51 -2.84 11.83 -14.44
C PHE A 51 -4.03 12.78 -14.62
N ARG A 52 -4.12 13.49 -15.75
CA ARG A 52 -5.24 14.42 -15.99
C ARG A 52 -6.63 13.76 -15.96
N CYS A 53 -6.69 12.48 -16.32
CA CYS A 53 -7.93 11.70 -16.29
C CYS A 53 -8.12 10.93 -14.96
N MET A 54 -7.23 11.11 -13.99
CA MET A 54 -7.23 10.43 -12.70
C MET A 54 -7.04 11.46 -11.57
N PRO A 55 -8.08 12.22 -11.22
CA PRO A 55 -7.98 13.19 -10.15
C PRO A 55 -7.68 12.52 -8.81
N VAL A 56 -7.08 13.28 -7.88
CA VAL A 56 -6.89 12.81 -6.51
C VAL A 56 -8.23 12.53 -5.85
N ILE A 57 -8.29 11.56 -4.95
CA ILE A 57 -9.53 11.11 -4.33
C ILE A 57 -10.29 12.26 -3.65
N ALA A 58 -9.59 13.25 -3.10
CA ALA A 58 -10.17 14.43 -2.48
C ALA A 58 -11.11 15.24 -3.40
N CYS A 59 -10.96 15.12 -4.73
CA CYS A 59 -11.87 15.78 -5.67
C CYS A 59 -13.28 15.17 -5.70
N TYR A 60 -13.49 14.02 -5.07
CA TYR A 60 -14.76 13.31 -5.02
C TYR A 60 -15.37 13.22 -3.63
N GLN A 61 -14.77 13.87 -2.64
CA GLN A 61 -15.20 13.79 -1.23
C GLN A 61 -16.34 14.78 -0.87
N ASP A 62 -16.70 15.70 -1.75
CA ASP A 62 -17.58 16.83 -1.41
C ASP A 62 -19.07 16.54 -1.48
N SER A 63 -19.53 15.50 -2.14
CA SER A 63 -20.94 15.37 -2.46
C SER A 63 -21.67 14.16 -1.90
N THR A 64 -20.96 13.12 -1.55
CA THR A 64 -21.60 11.89 -1.09
C THR A 64 -20.65 11.07 -0.28
N THR A 65 -20.36 11.07 0.86
CA THR A 65 -19.62 10.12 1.73
C THR A 65 -19.32 8.73 1.14
N ARG A 66 -19.62 8.51 -0.16
CA ARG A 66 -19.58 7.25 -0.87
C ARG A 66 -18.20 6.62 -0.87
N TYR A 67 -17.15 7.43 -0.98
CA TYR A 67 -15.77 6.96 -1.05
C TYR A 67 -15.03 7.07 0.29
N ASP A 68 -15.54 7.82 1.27
CA ASP A 68 -14.86 8.14 2.53
C ASP A 68 -14.45 6.91 3.35
N ALA A 69 -15.24 5.86 3.31
CA ALA A 69 -14.90 4.61 4.00
C ALA A 69 -14.03 3.74 3.12
N ILE A 70 -14.46 3.47 1.89
CA ILE A 70 -13.80 2.51 1.00
C ILE A 70 -12.39 2.94 0.62
N GLU A 71 -12.11 4.25 0.49
CA GLU A 71 -10.79 4.76 0.20
C GLU A 71 -9.75 4.36 1.26
N ARG A 72 -10.17 4.25 2.53
CA ARG A 72 -9.31 3.86 3.65
C ARG A 72 -8.95 2.37 3.66
N SER A 73 -9.55 1.59 2.78
CA SER A 73 -9.08 0.22 2.54
C SER A 73 -7.88 0.15 1.60
N VAL A 74 -7.65 1.20 0.80
CA VAL A 74 -6.61 1.22 -0.23
C VAL A 74 -5.33 1.84 0.32
N VAL A 75 -4.23 1.13 0.19
CA VAL A 75 -2.90 1.51 0.69
C VAL A 75 -1.88 1.54 -0.44
N LEU A 76 -0.91 2.45 -0.34
CA LEU A 76 0.30 2.41 -1.15
C LEU A 76 1.23 1.35 -0.54
N MET A 77 1.71 0.43 -1.36
CA MET A 77 2.73 -0.55 -0.98
C MET A 77 4.07 -0.15 -1.58
N ILE A 78 5.12 -0.14 -0.77
CA ILE A 78 6.51 -0.08 -1.23
C ILE A 78 7.14 -1.43 -0.97
N ILE A 79 7.59 -2.10 -2.02
CA ILE A 79 8.11 -3.46 -2.00
C ILE A 79 9.62 -3.41 -2.27
N ASN A 80 10.40 -4.07 -1.42
CA ASN A 80 11.87 -4.07 -1.48
C ASN A 80 12.48 -2.66 -1.61
N GLY A 81 11.83 -1.65 -1.02
CA GLY A 81 12.27 -0.25 -1.03
C GLY A 81 12.22 0.46 -2.38
N THR A 82 11.80 -0.19 -3.45
CA THR A 82 11.93 0.34 -4.83
C THR A 82 10.66 0.32 -5.66
N THR A 83 9.79 -0.64 -5.44
CA THR A 83 8.60 -0.85 -6.28
C THR A 83 7.34 -0.36 -5.58
N GLY A 84 6.63 0.59 -6.20
CA GLY A 84 5.34 1.10 -5.72
C GLY A 84 4.19 0.31 -6.33
N CYS A 85 3.30 -0.20 -5.48
CA CYS A 85 2.08 -0.90 -5.85
C CYS A 85 0.89 -0.44 -5.02
N THR A 86 -0.30 -0.89 -5.39
CA THR A 86 -1.53 -0.69 -4.63
C THR A 86 -1.95 -1.98 -3.95
N GLY A 87 -2.32 -1.90 -2.67
CA GLY A 87 -3.00 -2.98 -1.97
C GLY A 87 -4.35 -2.54 -1.42
N THR A 88 -5.24 -3.49 -1.20
CA THR A 88 -6.56 -3.24 -0.61
C THR A 88 -6.77 -4.15 0.58
N LEU A 89 -7.02 -3.58 1.76
CA LEU A 89 -7.47 -4.34 2.93
C LEU A 89 -8.83 -4.97 2.64
N VAL A 90 -8.94 -6.27 2.85
CA VAL A 90 -10.19 -7.01 2.63
C VAL A 90 -10.63 -7.73 3.89
N ASN A 91 -11.93 -7.74 4.11
CA ASN A 91 -12.52 -8.51 5.19
C ASN A 91 -12.56 -10.00 4.83
N ASN A 92 -12.76 -10.84 5.81
CA ASN A 92 -12.96 -12.27 5.63
C ASN A 92 -14.34 -12.70 6.12
N THR A 93 -14.71 -13.95 5.86
CA THR A 93 -16.02 -14.50 6.25
C THR A 93 -16.19 -14.64 7.77
N ALA A 94 -15.10 -14.70 8.53
CA ALA A 94 -15.15 -14.74 10.00
C ALA A 94 -15.36 -13.36 10.62
N ASN A 95 -15.12 -12.28 9.85
CA ASN A 95 -15.18 -10.89 10.31
C ASN A 95 -14.35 -10.66 11.59
N ASP A 96 -13.16 -11.27 11.64
CA ASP A 96 -12.29 -11.31 12.82
C ASP A 96 -11.25 -10.19 12.88
N GLY A 97 -11.28 -9.28 11.88
CA GLY A 97 -10.38 -8.12 11.81
C GLY A 97 -8.95 -8.44 11.40
N LYS A 98 -8.66 -9.65 10.92
CA LYS A 98 -7.34 -9.97 10.36
C LYS A 98 -7.02 -9.06 9.17
N PRO A 99 -5.81 -8.46 9.14
CA PRO A 99 -5.47 -7.45 8.15
C PRO A 99 -5.01 -8.09 6.83
N TYR A 100 -5.93 -8.77 6.15
CA TYR A 100 -5.68 -9.30 4.83
C TYR A 100 -5.55 -8.18 3.81
N LEU A 101 -4.53 -8.28 2.96
CA LEU A 101 -4.21 -7.32 1.92
C LEU A 101 -4.22 -8.01 0.56
N LEU A 102 -5.14 -7.61 -0.29
CA LEU A 102 -5.24 -8.07 -1.68
C LEU A 102 -4.42 -7.15 -2.59
N THR A 103 -3.59 -7.73 -3.46
CA THR A 103 -2.78 -7.02 -4.44
C THR A 103 -2.58 -7.87 -5.69
N ALA A 104 -1.83 -7.36 -6.66
CA ALA A 104 -1.46 -8.10 -7.87
C ALA A 104 -0.22 -8.97 -7.65
N SER A 105 -0.15 -10.15 -8.28
CA SER A 105 1.01 -11.03 -8.19
C SER A 105 2.25 -10.42 -8.83
N HIS A 106 2.08 -9.64 -9.92
CA HIS A 106 3.19 -8.97 -10.58
C HIS A 106 3.91 -7.95 -9.68
N CYS A 107 3.26 -7.46 -8.64
CA CYS A 107 3.89 -6.61 -7.62
C CYS A 107 4.95 -7.37 -6.82
N LEU A 108 4.72 -8.65 -6.54
CA LEU A 108 5.60 -9.48 -5.72
C LEU A 108 6.72 -10.16 -6.51
N ASN A 109 6.54 -10.35 -7.82
CA ASN A 109 7.53 -11.00 -8.68
C ASN A 109 8.25 -10.03 -9.63
N ASN A 110 8.27 -8.75 -9.30
CA ASN A 110 8.87 -7.68 -10.09
C ASN A 110 8.39 -7.69 -11.54
N GLN A 111 7.09 -7.57 -11.74
CA GLN A 111 6.43 -7.57 -13.07
C GLN A 111 6.76 -8.83 -13.91
N PHE A 112 6.69 -10.00 -13.27
CA PHE A 112 6.98 -11.32 -13.85
C PHE A 112 8.44 -11.51 -14.28
N GLN A 113 9.36 -10.64 -13.84
CA GLN A 113 10.80 -10.78 -14.15
C GLN A 113 11.49 -11.84 -13.27
N ILE A 114 10.98 -12.04 -12.05
CA ILE A 114 11.50 -13.06 -11.13
C ILE A 114 10.64 -14.31 -11.28
N LYS A 115 11.26 -15.41 -11.72
CA LYS A 115 10.60 -16.71 -11.76
C LYS A 115 10.71 -17.39 -10.39
N ASN A 116 9.56 -17.82 -9.85
CA ASN A 116 9.47 -18.49 -8.54
C ASN A 116 10.14 -17.67 -7.41
N PRO A 117 9.69 -16.44 -7.15
CA PRO A 117 10.23 -15.67 -6.03
C PRO A 117 9.92 -16.35 -4.70
N ASP A 118 10.73 -16.10 -3.69
CA ASP A 118 10.34 -16.38 -2.30
C ASP A 118 9.29 -15.34 -1.89
N TYR A 119 8.03 -15.70 -2.06
CA TYR A 119 6.91 -14.80 -1.76
C TYR A 119 6.83 -14.40 -0.27
N GLU A 120 7.28 -15.26 0.65
CA GLU A 120 7.33 -14.91 2.08
C GLU A 120 8.43 -13.88 2.35
N GLU A 121 9.62 -14.04 1.74
CA GLU A 121 10.68 -13.05 1.83
C GLU A 121 10.24 -11.71 1.26
N VAL A 122 9.63 -11.69 0.07
CA VAL A 122 9.13 -10.46 -0.55
C VAL A 122 8.04 -9.81 0.32
N ALA A 123 7.09 -10.59 0.84
CA ALA A 123 6.05 -10.10 1.75
C ALA A 123 6.65 -9.50 3.03
N GLY A 124 7.69 -10.13 3.55
CA GLY A 124 8.44 -9.62 4.70
C GLY A 124 9.10 -8.26 4.46
N ASN A 125 9.34 -7.89 3.20
CA ASN A 125 10.02 -6.64 2.80
C ASN A 125 9.07 -5.59 2.20
N ILE A 126 7.83 -5.54 2.68
CA ILE A 126 6.82 -4.56 2.25
C ILE A 126 6.62 -3.50 3.33
N VAL A 127 6.42 -2.25 2.90
CA VAL A 127 5.91 -1.16 3.74
C VAL A 127 4.62 -0.65 3.13
N CYS A 128 3.54 -0.67 3.91
CA CYS A 128 2.23 -0.15 3.51
C CYS A 128 2.02 1.24 4.11
N TYR A 129 1.67 2.21 3.26
CA TYR A 129 1.29 3.57 3.66
C TYR A 129 -0.22 3.71 3.63
N PHE A 130 -0.79 4.02 4.78
CA PHE A 130 -2.22 4.30 4.95
C PHE A 130 -2.49 5.79 4.74
N ASN A 131 -3.68 6.11 4.26
CA ASN A 131 -4.13 7.49 4.07
C ASN A 131 -3.14 8.37 3.28
N TYR A 132 -2.35 7.76 2.38
CA TYR A 132 -1.45 8.49 1.50
C TYR A 132 -2.25 9.15 0.37
N ASN A 133 -2.96 10.20 0.71
CA ASN A 133 -3.83 10.98 -0.19
C ASN A 133 -3.72 12.47 0.12
N SER A 134 -3.97 13.32 -0.90
CA SER A 134 -4.09 14.76 -0.68
C SER A 134 -5.30 15.06 0.19
N PRO A 135 -5.19 15.95 1.20
CA PRO A 135 -6.33 16.36 2.01
C PRO A 135 -7.34 17.23 1.24
N GLN A 136 -6.96 17.74 0.09
CA GLN A 136 -7.81 18.61 -0.74
C GLN A 136 -7.58 18.39 -2.24
N CYS A 137 -8.58 18.76 -3.03
CA CYS A 137 -8.54 18.64 -4.49
C CYS A 137 -7.54 19.59 -5.14
N SER A 138 -7.47 20.83 -4.65
CA SER A 138 -6.58 21.87 -5.20
C SER A 138 -6.28 22.95 -4.15
N PRO A 139 -4.99 23.31 -3.96
CA PRO A 139 -3.81 22.66 -4.57
C PRO A 139 -3.65 21.24 -4.05
N VAL A 140 -3.05 20.37 -4.85
CA VAL A 140 -2.71 19.01 -4.40
C VAL A 140 -1.55 19.09 -3.40
N GLU A 141 -1.74 18.52 -2.23
CA GLU A 141 -0.76 18.51 -1.14
C GLU A 141 -0.22 17.10 -0.89
N PRO A 142 0.96 16.98 -0.27
CA PRO A 142 1.49 15.68 0.14
C PRO A 142 0.54 14.93 1.07
N GLY A 143 0.48 13.61 0.92
CA GLY A 143 -0.27 12.74 1.82
C GLY A 143 0.48 12.44 3.12
N HIS A 144 -0.18 11.73 4.03
CA HIS A 144 0.43 11.19 5.23
C HIS A 144 1.55 10.22 4.89
N THR A 145 2.70 10.36 5.54
CA THR A 145 3.85 9.45 5.39
C THR A 145 4.24 8.76 6.70
N ASP A 146 3.55 9.07 7.77
CA ASP A 146 3.76 8.59 9.14
C ASP A 146 2.87 7.39 9.51
N GLN A 147 1.81 7.15 8.74
CA GLN A 147 0.89 6.05 8.97
C GLN A 147 1.32 4.81 8.19
N THR A 148 2.24 4.04 8.74
CA THR A 148 2.84 2.89 8.05
C THR A 148 2.72 1.60 8.84
N ILE A 149 2.60 0.48 8.13
CA ILE A 149 2.81 -0.88 8.66
C ILE A 149 3.87 -1.55 7.78
N ALA A 150 4.88 -2.09 8.43
CA ALA A 150 5.97 -2.80 7.79
C ALA A 150 5.79 -4.31 7.93
N SER A 151 6.21 -5.05 6.90
CA SER A 151 6.14 -6.50 6.83
C SER A 151 4.73 -7.08 6.70
N ALA A 152 4.65 -8.15 5.99
CA ALA A 152 3.47 -8.97 5.84
C ALA A 152 3.85 -10.45 5.72
N HIS A 153 2.89 -11.33 5.92
CA HIS A 153 2.99 -12.75 5.64
C HIS A 153 2.33 -13.07 4.30
N PHE A 154 2.97 -13.89 3.53
CA PHE A 154 2.38 -14.43 2.32
C PHE A 154 1.25 -15.42 2.66
N ARG A 155 0.13 -15.35 1.92
CA ARG A 155 -1.01 -16.25 2.10
C ARG A 155 -1.37 -17.03 0.85
N ALA A 156 -1.46 -16.38 -0.29
CA ALA A 156 -1.80 -17.03 -1.55
C ALA A 156 -1.37 -16.21 -2.76
N VAL A 157 -1.15 -16.87 -3.89
CA VAL A 157 -0.90 -16.26 -5.19
C VAL A 157 -1.60 -17.05 -6.29
N ASN A 158 -2.09 -16.34 -7.28
CA ASN A 158 -2.51 -16.90 -8.55
C ASN A 158 -1.96 -16.01 -9.67
N GLU A 159 -0.85 -16.44 -10.27
CA GLU A 159 -0.19 -15.67 -11.33
C GLU A 159 -1.02 -15.59 -12.62
N SER A 160 -1.88 -16.58 -12.88
CA SER A 160 -2.72 -16.60 -14.09
C SER A 160 -3.84 -15.54 -14.06
N THR A 161 -4.28 -15.16 -12.87
CA THR A 161 -5.27 -14.09 -12.64
C THR A 161 -4.65 -12.84 -12.06
N ASP A 162 -3.31 -12.80 -11.99
CA ASP A 162 -2.53 -11.70 -11.43
C ASP A 162 -3.00 -11.27 -10.03
N MET A 163 -3.23 -12.22 -9.12
CA MET A 163 -3.74 -11.97 -7.79
C MET A 163 -2.79 -12.50 -6.71
N ALA A 164 -2.58 -11.73 -5.65
CA ALA A 164 -1.87 -12.16 -4.45
C ALA A 164 -2.60 -11.70 -3.19
N LEU A 165 -2.60 -12.54 -2.16
CA LEU A 165 -3.15 -12.28 -0.85
C LEU A 165 -2.04 -12.33 0.19
N LEU A 166 -1.93 -11.28 0.97
CA LEU A 166 -1.01 -11.11 2.09
C LEU A 166 -1.81 -10.94 3.38
N GLU A 167 -1.14 -11.04 4.52
CA GLU A 167 -1.66 -10.64 5.83
C GLU A 167 -0.61 -9.74 6.48
N LEU A 168 -0.95 -8.50 6.78
CA LEU A 168 -0.01 -7.57 7.41
C LEU A 168 0.47 -8.13 8.75
N GLN A 169 1.73 -7.84 9.11
CA GLN A 169 2.33 -8.25 10.37
C GLN A 169 1.55 -7.74 11.58
N ASP A 170 1.06 -6.51 11.50
CA ASP A 170 0.32 -5.84 12.55
C ASP A 170 -1.05 -5.38 12.06
N THR A 171 -2.02 -5.38 12.97
CA THR A 171 -3.33 -4.77 12.71
C THR A 171 -3.18 -3.25 12.68
N PRO A 172 -3.76 -2.55 11.68
CA PRO A 172 -3.73 -1.10 11.63
C PRO A 172 -4.23 -0.46 12.92
N PRO A 173 -3.48 0.48 13.52
CA PRO A 173 -3.94 1.25 14.67
C PRO A 173 -5.29 1.94 14.41
N ALA A 174 -6.08 2.14 15.47
CA ALA A 174 -7.44 2.69 15.34
C ALA A 174 -7.46 4.11 14.76
N ASP A 175 -6.42 4.90 14.99
CA ASP A 175 -6.26 6.26 14.47
C ASP A 175 -6.00 6.30 12.96
N TYR A 176 -5.53 5.19 12.33
CA TYR A 176 -5.47 5.07 10.87
C TYR A 176 -6.87 4.98 10.24
N ARG A 177 -7.90 4.66 11.04
CA ARG A 177 -9.29 4.52 10.60
C ARG A 177 -9.42 3.58 9.39
N ALA A 178 -8.55 2.55 9.32
CA ALA A 178 -8.51 1.61 8.23
C ALA A 178 -9.88 0.94 8.02
N TYR A 179 -10.26 0.76 6.78
CA TYR A 179 -11.49 0.10 6.38
C TYR A 179 -11.17 -1.23 5.71
N TYR A 180 -11.94 -2.26 6.01
CA TYR A 180 -11.81 -3.58 5.38
C TYR A 180 -12.89 -3.72 4.32
N ALA A 181 -12.49 -3.68 3.05
CA ALA A 181 -13.42 -3.80 1.94
C ALA A 181 -14.10 -5.18 1.91
N GLY A 182 -15.36 -5.19 1.50
CA GLY A 182 -16.02 -6.43 1.10
C GLY A 182 -15.49 -6.94 -0.24
N TRP A 183 -15.85 -8.18 -0.58
CA TRP A 183 -15.49 -8.80 -1.86
C TRP A 183 -16.66 -9.63 -2.39
N ASN A 184 -16.68 -9.84 -3.71
CA ASN A 184 -17.63 -10.71 -4.39
C ASN A 184 -16.87 -11.60 -5.37
N ALA A 185 -17.00 -12.92 -5.20
CA ALA A 185 -16.36 -13.91 -6.06
C ALA A 185 -17.34 -14.56 -7.07
N LEU A 186 -18.61 -14.16 -7.04
CA LEU A 186 -19.66 -14.84 -7.79
C LEU A 186 -20.08 -14.11 -9.06
N ASP A 187 -19.85 -12.81 -9.13
CA ASP A 187 -20.29 -11.97 -10.24
C ASP A 187 -19.32 -10.81 -10.46
N ALA A 188 -19.00 -10.52 -11.72
CA ALA A 188 -18.16 -9.39 -12.10
C ALA A 188 -18.85 -8.02 -11.86
N GLY A 189 -20.12 -8.01 -11.51
CA GLY A 189 -20.92 -6.79 -11.40
C GLY A 189 -21.23 -6.17 -12.75
N THR A 190 -21.85 -5.00 -12.72
CA THR A 190 -22.17 -4.20 -13.90
C THR A 190 -21.58 -2.80 -13.79
N ALA A 191 -21.19 -2.23 -14.92
CA ALA A 191 -20.75 -0.83 -14.97
C ALA A 191 -21.81 0.14 -14.38
N PRO A 192 -21.42 1.32 -13.86
CA PRO A 192 -20.06 1.85 -13.87
C PRO A 192 -19.16 1.25 -12.77
N TYR A 193 -17.88 1.13 -13.07
CA TYR A 193 -16.86 0.69 -12.10
C TYR A 193 -16.06 1.87 -11.59
N THR A 194 -15.62 1.77 -10.34
CA THR A 194 -14.72 2.75 -9.72
C THR A 194 -13.47 2.03 -9.25
N CYS A 195 -12.31 2.53 -9.66
CA CYS A 195 -11.02 2.05 -9.20
C CYS A 195 -10.34 3.12 -8.35
N ILE A 196 -9.96 2.76 -7.13
CA ILE A 196 -9.15 3.62 -6.23
C ILE A 196 -7.76 2.98 -6.15
N HIS A 197 -6.72 3.74 -6.47
CA HIS A 197 -5.37 3.20 -6.55
C HIS A 197 -4.29 4.27 -6.38
N HIS A 198 -3.02 3.84 -6.35
CA HIS A 198 -1.82 4.67 -6.28
C HIS A 198 -0.99 4.53 -7.57
N PRO A 199 -1.40 5.16 -8.68
CA PRO A 199 -0.73 4.97 -9.97
C PRO A 199 0.72 5.46 -9.90
N GLY A 200 1.68 4.57 -10.27
CA GLY A 200 3.11 4.86 -10.23
C GLY A 200 3.64 5.27 -8.84
N GLY A 201 3.02 4.78 -7.75
CA GLY A 201 3.39 5.15 -6.38
C GLY A 201 2.98 6.57 -5.98
N SER A 202 2.08 7.21 -6.74
CA SER A 202 1.58 8.56 -6.45
C SER A 202 0.50 8.56 -5.37
N LEU A 203 0.05 9.77 -5.00
CA LEU A 203 -1.11 9.97 -4.14
C LEU A 203 -2.32 9.17 -4.64
N LYS A 204 -3.18 8.79 -3.71
CA LYS A 204 -4.42 8.05 -4.00
C LYS A 204 -5.30 8.80 -5.01
N ARG A 205 -5.69 8.06 -6.05
CA ARG A 205 -6.48 8.59 -7.17
C ARG A 205 -7.69 7.71 -7.43
N LEU A 206 -8.64 8.26 -8.16
CA LEU A 206 -9.87 7.60 -8.52
C LEU A 206 -10.04 7.60 -10.05
N ASN A 207 -10.41 6.44 -10.57
CA ASN A 207 -10.79 6.25 -11.97
C ASN A 207 -12.22 5.75 -12.06
N LEU A 208 -12.97 6.32 -12.99
CA LEU A 208 -14.32 5.88 -13.33
C LEU A 208 -14.30 5.21 -14.70
N ALA A 209 -14.83 4.00 -14.78
CA ALA A 209 -15.03 3.28 -16.04
C ALA A 209 -16.53 3.09 -16.27
N GLU A 210 -17.04 3.67 -17.36
CA GLU A 210 -18.46 3.62 -17.73
C GLU A 210 -18.80 2.42 -18.61
N GLY A 211 -17.79 1.76 -19.17
CA GLY A 211 -17.94 0.57 -20.03
C GLY A 211 -17.82 -0.74 -19.26
N ASN A 212 -18.14 -1.84 -19.93
CA ASN A 212 -17.87 -3.17 -19.39
C ASN A 212 -16.36 -3.42 -19.32
N VAL A 213 -15.92 -4.07 -18.25
CA VAL A 213 -14.54 -4.58 -18.13
C VAL A 213 -14.51 -5.91 -18.88
N GLU A 214 -13.68 -6.01 -19.92
CA GLU A 214 -13.42 -7.24 -20.65
C GLU A 214 -12.30 -8.06 -19.98
#